data_31760df17a0b9075020e22bc24f976b5
#
_entry.id   31760df17a0b9075020e22bc24f976b5
#
_cell.length_a   1.000
_cell.length_b   1.000
_cell.length_c   1.000
_cell.angle_alpha   90.00
_cell.angle_beta   90.00
_cell.angle_gamma   90.00
#
_symmetry.space_group_name_H-M   'P 1'
#
loop_
_entity.id
_entity.type
_entity.pdbx_description
1 polymer ?
#
loop_
_entity_poly.entity_id
_entity_poly.type
_entity_poly.pdbx_seq_one_letter_code
_entity_poly.pdbx_strand_id
1 'polypeptide(L)'
;MSKLRHIALSVPDPWATAEFYMKAFGLKKVGEADTPLAMGVYLSDGTMNIALLRYKTDELAGPLGKDFVGLHHLGFWVDDAAASCEAVEAAGAKHFAGAPSHDNSFYEVKYRDPVNGLIFDITAHGWSGATKS
;
A
#
# COMPACT_ATOMS: atom_id res chain seq x y z
N MET A 1 3.49 16.19 8.89
CA MET A 1 2.98 15.10 9.77
C MET A 1 2.58 13.91 8.94
N SER A 2 2.91 12.71 9.39
CA SER A 2 2.53 11.48 8.69
C SER A 2 1.04 11.19 8.86
N LYS A 3 0.41 10.72 7.78
CA LYS A 3 -1.01 10.33 7.79
C LYS A 3 -1.16 8.92 7.26
N LEU A 4 -1.90 8.07 7.96
CA LEU A 4 -2.32 6.78 7.43
C LEU A 4 -3.33 7.03 6.32
N ARG A 5 -3.00 6.67 5.08
CA ARG A 5 -3.84 6.96 3.91
C ARG A 5 -3.98 5.79 2.93
N HIS A 6 -3.39 4.65 3.25
CA HIS A 6 -3.42 3.50 2.37
C HIS A 6 -3.53 2.21 3.18
N ILE A 7 -4.43 1.35 2.76
CA ILE A 7 -4.58 -0.01 3.27
C ILE A 7 -4.63 -0.95 2.09
N ALA A 8 -3.82 -2.00 2.12
CA ALA A 8 -3.84 -3.02 1.08
C ALA A 8 -4.32 -4.35 1.65
N LEU A 9 -5.29 -4.93 0.98
CA LEU A 9 -5.79 -6.27 1.28
C LEU A 9 -5.28 -7.23 0.20
N SER A 10 -4.75 -8.37 0.62
CA SER A 10 -4.41 -9.47 -0.28
C SER A 10 -5.63 -10.35 -0.42
N VAL A 11 -6.13 -10.53 -1.64
CA VAL A 11 -7.38 -11.25 -1.91
C VAL A 11 -7.27 -12.08 -3.20
N PRO A 12 -7.99 -13.21 -3.29
CA PRO A 12 -7.95 -14.05 -4.49
C PRO A 12 -8.55 -13.39 -5.72
N ASP A 13 -9.62 -12.60 -5.54
CA ASP A 13 -10.33 -11.95 -6.64
C ASP A 13 -10.58 -10.48 -6.28
N PRO A 14 -9.68 -9.57 -6.71
CA PRO A 14 -9.83 -8.14 -6.43
C PRO A 14 -11.12 -7.53 -6.97
N TRP A 15 -11.59 -7.97 -8.14
CA TRP A 15 -12.80 -7.39 -8.76
C TRP A 15 -14.06 -7.78 -8.00
N ALA A 16 -14.20 -9.05 -7.63
CA ALA A 16 -15.34 -9.50 -6.82
C ALA A 16 -15.34 -8.83 -5.44
N THR A 17 -14.17 -8.69 -4.83
CA THR A 17 -14.03 -8.01 -3.54
C THR A 17 -14.40 -6.52 -3.67
N ALA A 18 -13.93 -5.86 -4.72
CA ALA A 18 -14.27 -4.46 -4.98
C ALA A 18 -15.78 -4.26 -5.16
N GLU A 19 -16.42 -5.14 -5.89
CA GLU A 19 -17.88 -5.08 -6.11
C GLU A 19 -18.64 -5.11 -4.78
N PHE A 20 -18.23 -5.97 -3.86
CA PHE A 20 -18.84 -6.03 -2.54
C PHE A 20 -18.70 -4.70 -1.79
N TYR A 21 -17.49 -4.14 -1.71
CA TYR A 21 -17.25 -2.91 -0.95
C TYR A 21 -17.90 -1.69 -1.60
N MET A 22 -17.94 -1.63 -2.93
CA MET A 22 -18.63 -0.56 -3.62
C MET A 22 -20.14 -0.61 -3.38
N LYS A 23 -20.70 -1.81 -3.43
CA LYS A 23 -22.15 -2.00 -3.24
C LYS A 23 -22.58 -1.80 -1.80
N ALA A 24 -21.81 -2.33 -0.84
CA ALA A 24 -22.17 -2.30 0.56
C ALA A 24 -21.93 -0.94 1.21
N PHE A 25 -20.85 -0.25 0.85
CA PHE A 25 -20.40 0.98 1.53
C PHE A 25 -20.29 2.20 0.61
N GLY A 26 -20.57 2.04 -0.66
CA GLY A 26 -20.50 3.15 -1.60
C GLY A 26 -19.10 3.64 -1.92
N LEU A 27 -18.06 2.80 -1.69
CA LEU A 27 -16.70 3.15 -2.07
C LEU A 27 -16.62 3.35 -3.58
N LYS A 28 -15.73 4.25 -4.00
CA LYS A 28 -15.55 4.55 -5.43
C LYS A 28 -14.29 3.88 -5.94
N LYS A 29 -14.39 3.31 -7.13
CA LYS A 29 -13.22 2.79 -7.85
C LYS A 29 -12.39 3.98 -8.36
N VAL A 30 -11.12 3.99 -8.02
CA VAL A 30 -10.19 5.06 -8.40
C VAL A 30 -9.05 4.55 -9.28
N GLY A 31 -9.01 3.26 -9.56
CA GLY A 31 -8.03 2.69 -10.47
C GLY A 31 -8.05 1.18 -10.48
N GLU A 32 -7.30 0.61 -11.41
CA GLU A 32 -7.03 -0.82 -11.46
C GLU A 32 -5.72 -1.08 -12.21
N ALA A 33 -5.13 -2.22 -11.96
CA ALA A 33 -3.90 -2.63 -12.62
C ALA A 33 -3.87 -4.15 -12.81
N ASP A 34 -3.23 -4.57 -13.89
CA ASP A 34 -2.91 -5.98 -14.11
C ASP A 34 -1.54 -6.02 -14.79
N THR A 35 -0.54 -6.36 -14.00
CA THR A 35 0.86 -6.44 -14.43
C THR A 35 1.37 -7.87 -14.24
N PRO A 36 2.56 -8.21 -14.77
CA PRO A 36 3.16 -9.52 -14.47
C PRO A 36 3.40 -9.78 -12.98
N LEU A 37 3.45 -8.73 -12.15
CA LEU A 37 3.74 -8.85 -10.72
C LEU A 37 2.50 -8.98 -9.87
N ALA A 38 1.45 -8.21 -10.18
CA ALA A 38 0.23 -8.18 -9.39
C ALA A 38 -0.95 -7.65 -10.21
N MET A 39 -2.15 -8.01 -9.80
CA MET A 39 -3.37 -7.41 -10.30
C MET A 39 -4.13 -6.80 -9.13
N GLY A 40 -4.88 -5.73 -9.38
CA GLY A 40 -5.60 -5.06 -8.32
C GLY A 40 -6.64 -4.07 -8.75
N VAL A 41 -7.51 -3.75 -7.79
CA VAL A 41 -8.51 -2.70 -7.91
C VAL A 41 -8.31 -1.75 -6.74
N TYR A 42 -8.33 -0.45 -7.03
CA TYR A 42 -8.16 0.58 -6.02
C TYR A 42 -9.47 1.28 -5.78
N LEU A 43 -9.86 1.35 -4.50
CA LEU A 43 -11.08 2.02 -4.05
C LEU A 43 -10.73 3.19 -3.13
N SER A 44 -11.69 4.09 -2.93
CA SER A 44 -11.53 5.19 -1.98
C SER A 44 -12.84 5.57 -1.34
N ASP A 45 -12.76 6.02 -0.09
CA ASP A 45 -13.85 6.66 0.64
C ASP A 45 -13.76 8.20 0.61
N GLY A 46 -12.83 8.75 -0.18
CA GLY A 46 -12.55 10.18 -0.25
C GLY A 46 -11.34 10.61 0.58
N THR A 47 -10.89 9.80 1.51
CA THR A 47 -9.74 10.07 2.38
C THR A 47 -8.67 9.00 2.26
N MET A 48 -9.07 7.74 2.26
CA MET A 48 -8.20 6.58 2.21
C MET A 48 -8.18 5.97 0.81
N ASN A 49 -7.02 5.49 0.42
CA ASN A 49 -6.88 4.55 -0.69
C ASN A 49 -6.94 3.13 -0.12
N ILE A 50 -7.78 2.29 -0.69
CA ILE A 50 -7.92 0.90 -0.31
C ILE A 50 -7.57 0.06 -1.54
N ALA A 51 -6.45 -0.65 -1.49
CA ALA A 51 -5.98 -1.49 -2.58
C ALA A 51 -6.41 -2.93 -2.32
N LEU A 52 -7.05 -3.53 -3.32
CA LEU A 52 -7.41 -4.94 -3.31
C LEU A 52 -6.47 -5.61 -4.29
N LEU A 53 -5.54 -6.42 -3.79
CA LEU A 53 -4.43 -6.91 -4.58
C LEU A 53 -4.37 -8.43 -4.59
N ARG A 54 -4.01 -8.97 -5.75
CA ARG A 54 -3.57 -10.35 -5.88
C ARG A 54 -2.13 -10.35 -6.38
N TYR A 55 -1.21 -10.72 -5.51
CA TYR A 55 0.19 -10.87 -5.89
C TYR A 55 0.35 -12.14 -6.73
N LYS A 56 1.19 -12.06 -7.77
CA LYS A 56 1.43 -13.19 -8.67
C LYS A 56 2.66 -14.00 -8.28
N THR A 57 3.49 -13.47 -7.38
CA THR A 57 4.68 -14.16 -6.87
C THR A 57 4.76 -14.05 -5.35
N ASP A 58 5.38 -15.05 -4.71
CA ASP A 58 5.61 -15.05 -3.26
C ASP A 58 6.64 -13.97 -2.86
N GLU A 59 7.61 -13.70 -3.72
CA GLU A 59 8.62 -12.68 -3.46
C GLU A 59 8.00 -11.30 -3.28
N LEU A 60 7.09 -10.94 -4.20
CA LEU A 60 6.42 -9.64 -4.14
C LEU A 60 5.45 -9.57 -2.97
N ALA A 61 4.73 -10.67 -2.70
CA ALA A 61 3.80 -10.74 -1.57
C ALA A 61 4.53 -10.64 -0.22
N GLY A 62 5.76 -11.14 -0.15
CA GLY A 62 6.56 -11.13 1.07
C GLY A 62 6.26 -12.27 2.01
N PRO A 63 6.47 -12.07 3.34
CA PRO A 63 6.46 -13.18 4.30
C PRO A 63 5.17 -13.99 4.37
N LEU A 64 4.03 -13.38 4.06
CA LEU A 64 2.74 -14.06 4.13
C LEU A 64 2.42 -14.90 2.89
N GLY A 65 3.15 -14.67 1.79
CA GLY A 65 2.94 -15.38 0.54
C GLY A 65 1.79 -14.83 -0.30
N LYS A 66 1.76 -15.22 -1.57
CA LYS A 66 0.78 -14.71 -2.54
C LYS A 66 -0.66 -15.19 -2.28
N ASP A 67 -0.82 -16.28 -1.55
CA ASP A 67 -2.14 -16.87 -1.29
C ASP A 67 -2.75 -16.40 0.04
N PHE A 68 -2.08 -15.51 0.75
CA PHE A 68 -2.62 -14.93 1.98
C PHE A 68 -3.88 -14.12 1.67
N VAL A 69 -4.90 -14.25 2.53
CA VAL A 69 -6.13 -13.47 2.45
C VAL A 69 -6.28 -12.63 3.72
N GLY A 70 -6.27 -11.31 3.55
CA GLY A 70 -6.40 -10.40 4.68
C GLY A 70 -5.64 -9.11 4.48
N LEU A 71 -5.51 -8.34 5.56
CA LEU A 71 -4.75 -7.07 5.53
C LEU A 71 -3.27 -7.38 5.31
N HIS A 72 -2.73 -6.86 4.22
CA HIS A 72 -1.37 -7.11 3.82
C HIS A 72 -0.42 -6.03 4.33
N HIS A 73 -0.75 -4.77 4.13
CA HIS A 73 0.09 -3.68 4.59
C HIS A 73 -0.69 -2.37 4.76
N LEU A 74 -0.07 -1.46 5.50
CA LEU A 74 -0.52 -0.08 5.70
C LEU A 74 0.37 0.87 4.91
N GLY A 75 -0.12 2.07 4.63
CA GLY A 75 0.67 3.07 3.95
C GLY A 75 0.52 4.45 4.57
N PHE A 76 1.65 5.14 4.70
CA PHE A 76 1.72 6.46 5.32
C PHE A 76 2.13 7.51 4.28
N TRP A 77 1.32 8.55 4.20
CA TRP A 77 1.63 9.71 3.39
C TRP A 77 2.39 10.71 4.25
N VAL A 78 3.63 10.96 3.89
CA VAL A 78 4.55 11.79 4.67
C VAL A 78 4.89 13.07 3.91
N ASP A 79 5.48 14.05 4.61
CA ASP A 79 5.90 15.30 3.97
C ASP A 79 7.20 15.13 3.19
N ASP A 80 8.14 14.34 3.73
CA ASP A 80 9.46 14.10 3.16
C ASP A 80 9.80 12.62 3.25
N ALA A 81 9.79 11.95 2.11
CA ALA A 81 10.03 10.50 2.06
C ALA A 81 11.43 10.12 2.54
N ALA A 82 12.46 10.87 2.14
CA ALA A 82 13.84 10.58 2.53
C ALA A 82 14.02 10.70 4.04
N ALA A 83 13.51 11.77 4.64
CA ALA A 83 13.57 11.97 6.09
C ALA A 83 12.80 10.89 6.85
N SER A 84 11.64 10.49 6.32
CA SER A 84 10.84 9.41 6.93
C SER A 84 11.54 8.06 6.84
N CYS A 85 12.20 7.77 5.73
CA CYS A 85 12.99 6.54 5.59
C CYS A 85 14.13 6.50 6.62
N GLU A 86 14.83 7.60 6.82
CA GLU A 86 15.86 7.69 7.87
C GLU A 86 15.27 7.46 9.26
N ALA A 87 14.10 8.05 9.53
CA ALA A 87 13.45 7.91 10.82
C ALA A 87 13.02 6.47 11.11
N VAL A 88 12.42 5.78 10.16
CA VAL A 88 11.99 4.40 10.38
C VAL A 88 13.17 3.44 10.48
N GLU A 89 14.25 3.69 9.74
CA GLU A 89 15.48 2.91 9.84
C GLU A 89 16.14 3.11 11.22
N ALA A 90 16.20 4.35 11.69
CA ALA A 90 16.70 4.65 13.03
C ALA A 90 15.87 3.97 14.13
N ALA A 91 14.57 3.78 13.88
CA ALA A 91 13.67 3.08 14.80
C ALA A 91 13.73 1.55 14.66
N GLY A 92 14.56 1.03 13.74
CA GLY A 92 14.80 -0.41 13.60
C GLY A 92 14.08 -1.09 12.45
N ALA A 93 13.33 -0.37 11.64
CA ALA A 93 12.65 -0.94 10.47
C ALA A 93 13.67 -1.41 9.43
N LYS A 94 13.31 -2.47 8.72
CA LYS A 94 14.14 -3.04 7.66
C LYS A 94 13.52 -2.80 6.30
N HIS A 95 14.32 -2.34 5.35
CA HIS A 95 13.89 -2.11 3.98
C HIS A 95 13.42 -3.41 3.33
N PHE A 96 12.28 -3.34 2.64
CA PHE A 96 11.71 -4.49 1.92
C PHE A 96 11.78 -4.28 0.40
N ALA A 97 11.30 -3.14 -0.10
CA ALA A 97 11.26 -2.86 -1.54
C ALA A 97 11.17 -1.36 -1.82
N GLY A 98 11.48 -0.96 -3.06
CA GLY A 98 11.37 0.42 -3.50
C GLY A 98 12.47 1.32 -2.98
N ALA A 99 12.45 2.57 -3.42
CA ALA A 99 13.40 3.60 -2.98
C ALA A 99 12.76 4.98 -3.08
N PRO A 100 13.17 5.96 -2.23
CA PRO A 100 12.73 7.34 -2.39
C PRO A 100 13.22 7.89 -3.73
N SER A 101 12.38 8.68 -4.40
CA SER A 101 12.76 9.35 -5.63
C SER A 101 13.37 10.71 -5.33
N HIS A 102 14.47 11.06 -6.02
CA HIS A 102 15.13 12.35 -5.87
C HIS A 102 14.36 13.50 -6.53
N ASP A 103 13.51 13.20 -7.51
CA ASP A 103 12.77 14.20 -8.27
C ASP A 103 11.31 14.31 -7.84
N ASN A 104 10.97 13.73 -6.70
CA ASN A 104 9.62 13.65 -6.19
C ASN A 104 8.64 12.91 -7.12
N SER A 105 9.14 12.07 -8.03
CA SER A 105 8.27 11.20 -8.79
C SER A 105 7.58 10.21 -7.85
N PHE A 106 6.47 9.63 -8.30
CA PHE A 106 5.70 8.72 -7.46
C PHE A 106 6.50 7.45 -7.16
N TYR A 107 6.80 7.27 -5.90
CA TYR A 107 7.40 6.03 -5.42
C TYR A 107 6.89 5.68 -4.03
N GLU A 108 6.56 4.42 -3.86
CA GLU A 108 6.33 3.81 -2.57
C GLU A 108 7.62 3.14 -2.13
N VAL A 109 8.04 3.42 -0.90
CA VAL A 109 9.13 2.69 -0.28
C VAL A 109 8.51 1.75 0.75
N LYS A 110 8.86 0.49 0.71
CA LYS A 110 8.31 -0.53 1.61
C LYS A 110 9.35 -0.92 2.64
N TYR A 111 8.92 -0.97 3.90
CA TYR A 111 9.69 -1.41 5.04
C TYR A 111 8.93 -2.47 5.81
N ARG A 112 9.64 -3.14 6.70
CA ARG A 112 9.05 -4.08 7.66
C ARG A 112 9.32 -3.56 9.06
N ASP A 113 8.29 -3.56 9.94
CA ASP A 113 8.48 -3.11 11.31
C ASP A 113 9.41 -4.07 12.08
N PRO A 114 10.15 -3.55 13.09
CA PRO A 114 11.17 -4.37 13.77
C PRO A 114 10.60 -5.37 14.78
N VAL A 115 9.32 -5.23 15.13
CA VAL A 115 8.71 -6.09 16.16
C VAL A 115 8.07 -7.32 15.52
N ASN A 116 7.26 -7.13 14.48
CA ASN A 116 6.46 -8.20 13.89
C ASN A 116 6.83 -8.50 12.44
N GLY A 117 7.63 -7.65 11.80
CA GLY A 117 7.97 -7.79 10.39
C GLY A 117 6.83 -7.45 9.44
N LEU A 118 5.83 -6.69 9.90
CA LEU A 118 4.71 -6.28 9.06
C LEU A 118 5.15 -5.21 8.08
N ILE A 119 4.64 -5.32 6.85
CA ILE A 119 5.00 -4.40 5.77
C ILE A 119 4.21 -3.10 5.92
N PHE A 120 4.87 -1.98 5.69
CA PHE A 120 4.22 -0.68 5.53
C PHE A 120 4.89 0.12 4.41
N ASP A 121 4.11 0.98 3.78
CA ASP A 121 4.57 1.86 2.70
C ASP A 121 4.76 3.27 3.20
N ILE A 122 5.73 3.96 2.60
CA ILE A 122 5.95 5.40 2.77
C ILE A 122 5.88 6.04 1.39
N THR A 123 5.14 7.13 1.26
CA THR A 123 5.13 7.96 0.06
C THR A 123 5.00 9.44 0.45
N ALA A 124 5.59 10.32 -0.34
CA ALA A 124 5.39 11.76 -0.24
C ALA A 124 4.33 12.27 -1.22
N HIS A 125 3.83 11.42 -2.12
CA HIS A 125 2.92 11.80 -3.20
C HIS A 125 1.51 11.26 -3.05
N GLY A 126 1.30 10.36 -2.11
CA GLY A 126 -0.01 9.79 -1.82
C GLY A 126 -0.43 8.68 -2.78
N TRP A 127 -1.70 8.38 -2.75
CA TRP A 127 -2.33 7.33 -3.56
C TRP A 127 -3.60 7.88 -4.20
N SER A 128 -4.03 7.26 -5.31
CA SER A 128 -5.25 7.66 -6.00
C SER A 128 -6.45 7.64 -5.06
N GLY A 129 -7.20 8.72 -5.05
CA GLY A 129 -8.39 8.88 -4.22
C GLY A 129 -8.12 9.25 -2.77
N ALA A 130 -6.86 9.24 -2.31
CA ALA A 130 -6.51 9.64 -0.95
C ALA A 130 -6.33 11.16 -0.85
N THR A 131 -6.62 11.71 0.33
CA THR A 131 -6.34 13.12 0.64
C THR A 131 -5.52 13.18 1.92
N LYS A 132 -4.47 14.00 1.91
CA LYS A 132 -3.57 14.08 3.05
C LYS A 132 -4.13 14.88 4.21
N SER A 133 -4.81 15.95 3.89
CA SER A 133 -5.39 16.87 4.89
C SER A 133 -6.69 16.38 5.52
#